data_0b93d8a69dbe0cd87860546467a375d0
#
_entry.id   0b93d8a69dbe0cd87860546467a375d0
#
_cell.length_a   1.000
_cell.length_b   1.000
_cell.length_c   1.000
_cell.angle_alpha   90.00
_cell.angle_beta   90.00
_cell.angle_gamma   90.00
#
_symmetry.space_group_name_H-M   'P 1'
#
loop_
_entity.id
_entity.type
_entity.pdbx_description
1 polymer ?
#
loop_
_entity_poly.entity_id
_entity_poly.type
_entity_poly.pdbx_seq_one_letter_code
_entity_poly.pdbx_strand_id
1 'polypeptide(L)'
;MTRREFITLVSSVAAIRPLGARAERPPDRILYFTYSAGYRHDVLPLSAAILTQLGRDCGAFEIVATEDLAEFSTGNLERYAAVMFYTTGEIPMSSVQKTALLNFVRSGRGFLGIHSAADTFYTWPDYLDLIGGYFDGHPWHQAVTIEVVDPGNPLVAFLGNLLQIEDEIYQISDFDYRGSHVLLPLDQSSVDLTSRPNGVMNSRLTVSLGRPMTGIVANPIGGLEVVRLKFANAACGSNPE
;
A
#
# COMPACT_ATOMS: atom_id res chain seq x y z
N MET A 1 28.53 52.67 -27.59
CA MET A 1 28.79 51.82 -26.40
C MET A 1 30.20 52.15 -25.89
N THR A 2 30.29 52.81 -24.77
CA THR A 2 31.58 53.23 -24.21
C THR A 2 32.09 52.17 -23.20
N ARG A 3 33.41 52.12 -23.01
CA ARG A 3 34.06 51.18 -22.07
C ARG A 3 33.49 51.22 -20.65
N ARG A 4 32.80 52.29 -20.27
CA ARG A 4 32.13 52.43 -18.96
C ARG A 4 30.81 51.67 -18.88
N GLU A 5 30.08 51.54 -19.98
CA GLU A 5 28.80 50.80 -20.00
C GLU A 5 29.02 49.30 -19.93
N PHE A 6 30.18 48.80 -20.41
CA PHE A 6 30.52 47.38 -20.33
C PHE A 6 30.89 46.91 -18.91
N ILE A 7 31.46 47.82 -18.10
CA ILE A 7 31.89 47.50 -16.73
C ILE A 7 30.67 47.45 -15.77
N THR A 8 29.62 48.23 -16.07
CA THR A 8 28.39 48.22 -15.26
C THR A 8 27.53 46.98 -15.51
N LEU A 9 27.66 46.32 -16.66
CA LEU A 9 26.91 45.10 -17.00
C LEU A 9 27.50 43.80 -16.40
N VAL A 10 28.79 43.85 -16.02
CA VAL A 10 29.48 42.65 -15.46
C VAL A 10 29.41 42.59 -13.92
N SER A 11 28.95 43.68 -13.27
CA SER A 11 28.84 43.73 -11.81
C SER A 11 27.51 43.23 -11.27
N SER A 12 26.60 42.73 -12.12
CA SER A 12 25.34 42.12 -11.77
C SER A 12 25.39 40.60 -11.91
N VAL A 13 26.54 39.96 -11.74
CA VAL A 13 26.58 38.54 -11.41
C VAL A 13 26.03 38.45 -10.00
N ALA A 14 24.71 38.41 -9.92
CA ALA A 14 24.00 37.98 -8.71
C ALA A 14 24.72 36.75 -8.19
N ALA A 15 25.12 36.81 -6.94
CA ALA A 15 25.58 35.67 -6.22
C ALA A 15 24.56 34.53 -6.45
N ILE A 16 24.89 33.63 -7.36
CA ILE A 16 24.28 32.30 -7.42
C ILE A 16 24.63 31.72 -6.05
N ARG A 17 23.79 31.96 -5.08
CA ARG A 17 23.81 31.15 -3.87
C ARG A 17 23.78 29.72 -4.40
N PRO A 18 24.78 28.88 -4.09
CA PRO A 18 24.64 27.47 -4.34
C PRO A 18 23.29 27.12 -3.66
N LEU A 19 22.31 26.66 -4.44
CA LEU A 19 21.17 25.96 -3.86
C LEU A 19 21.83 24.95 -2.94
N GLY A 20 21.76 25.23 -1.62
CA GLY A 20 22.38 24.37 -0.65
C GLY A 20 21.92 22.97 -0.98
N ALA A 21 22.85 22.06 -1.20
CA ALA A 21 22.56 20.67 -1.42
C ALA A 21 21.58 20.32 -0.28
N ARG A 22 20.32 20.11 -0.63
CA ARG A 22 19.30 19.65 0.33
C ARG A 22 19.90 18.36 0.83
N ALA A 23 20.31 18.33 2.09
CA ALA A 23 20.85 17.12 2.68
C ALA A 23 19.83 16.02 2.32
N GLU A 24 20.26 15.07 1.49
CA GLU A 24 19.38 13.99 1.05
C GLU A 24 18.90 13.31 2.32
N ARG A 25 17.60 13.41 2.56
CA ARG A 25 16.99 12.71 3.68
C ARG A 25 17.24 11.22 3.44
N PRO A 26 17.75 10.48 4.42
CA PRO A 26 17.91 9.05 4.25
C PRO A 26 16.58 8.42 3.84
N PRO A 27 16.58 7.37 3.01
CA PRO A 27 15.36 6.71 2.57
C PRO A 27 14.53 6.25 3.76
N ASP A 28 13.21 6.36 3.63
CA ASP A 28 12.29 5.88 4.65
C ASP A 28 12.37 4.34 4.74
N ARG A 29 12.56 3.80 5.94
CA ARG A 29 12.60 2.34 6.12
C ARG A 29 11.19 1.79 6.26
N ILE A 30 10.89 0.74 5.51
CA ILE A 30 9.60 0.04 5.53
C ILE A 30 9.84 -1.39 6.00
N LEU A 31 9.16 -1.79 7.07
CA LEU A 31 9.15 -3.16 7.53
C LEU A 31 8.19 -3.97 6.64
N TYR A 32 8.72 -4.89 5.84
CA TYR A 32 7.94 -5.82 5.03
C TYR A 32 7.83 -7.16 5.73
N PHE A 33 6.69 -7.40 6.35
CA PHE A 33 6.44 -8.57 7.18
C PHE A 33 5.68 -9.63 6.41
N THR A 34 6.27 -10.84 6.27
CA THR A 34 5.79 -11.91 5.38
C THR A 34 5.46 -13.21 6.12
N TYR A 35 5.16 -13.12 7.40
CA TYR A 35 4.84 -14.30 8.21
C TYR A 35 3.55 -14.96 7.74
N SER A 36 3.60 -16.29 7.49
CA SER A 36 2.46 -17.08 7.06
C SER A 36 2.12 -18.12 8.13
N ALA A 37 1.08 -17.85 8.93
CA ALA A 37 0.51 -18.82 9.86
C ALA A 37 -0.53 -19.74 9.19
N GLY A 38 -1.07 -19.30 8.04
CA GLY A 38 -1.94 -20.07 7.15
C GLY A 38 -1.22 -20.46 5.86
N TYR A 39 -1.86 -20.21 4.72
CA TYR A 39 -1.28 -20.52 3.41
C TYR A 39 -0.03 -19.66 3.12
N ARG A 40 1.06 -20.29 2.71
CA ARG A 40 2.29 -19.58 2.32
C ARG A 40 2.33 -19.41 0.81
N HIS A 41 2.33 -18.18 0.36
CA HIS A 41 2.42 -17.85 -1.06
C HIS A 41 3.85 -17.99 -1.57
N ASP A 42 4.02 -18.67 -2.70
CA ASP A 42 5.34 -18.87 -3.34
C ASP A 42 5.97 -17.57 -3.86
N VAL A 43 5.13 -16.55 -4.10
CA VAL A 43 5.55 -15.23 -4.60
C VAL A 43 6.25 -14.36 -3.56
N LEU A 44 6.22 -14.70 -2.27
CA LEU A 44 6.79 -13.86 -1.20
C LEU A 44 8.26 -13.48 -1.42
N PRO A 45 9.18 -14.39 -1.81
CA PRO A 45 10.56 -13.99 -2.08
C PRO A 45 10.68 -13.04 -3.28
N LEU A 46 9.87 -13.25 -4.33
CA LEU A 46 9.87 -12.41 -5.51
C LEU A 46 9.33 -11.01 -5.19
N SER A 47 8.25 -10.92 -4.42
CA SER A 47 7.67 -9.65 -4.00
C SER A 47 8.65 -8.82 -3.17
N ALA A 48 9.39 -9.45 -2.25
CA ALA A 48 10.43 -8.80 -1.48
C ALA A 48 11.56 -8.25 -2.38
N ALA A 49 11.97 -9.02 -3.39
CA ALA A 49 13.00 -8.61 -4.35
C ALA A 49 12.53 -7.41 -5.20
N ILE A 50 11.28 -7.45 -5.71
CA ILE A 50 10.69 -6.36 -6.49
C ILE A 50 10.61 -5.07 -5.66
N LEU A 51 10.06 -5.14 -4.45
CA LEU A 51 9.93 -3.98 -3.56
C LEU A 51 11.30 -3.39 -3.18
N THR A 52 12.29 -4.26 -2.94
CA THR A 52 13.67 -3.81 -2.67
C THR A 52 14.27 -3.10 -3.88
N GLN A 53 14.04 -3.62 -5.09
CA GLN A 53 14.52 -2.99 -6.32
C GLN A 53 13.85 -1.65 -6.55
N LEU A 54 12.53 -1.56 -6.40
CA LEU A 54 11.77 -0.30 -6.50
C LEU A 54 12.30 0.77 -5.53
N GLY A 55 12.57 0.39 -4.28
CA GLY A 55 13.15 1.30 -3.29
C GLY A 55 14.52 1.85 -3.70
N ARG A 56 15.37 0.99 -4.27
CA ARG A 56 16.69 1.39 -4.81
C ARG A 56 16.56 2.32 -6.01
N ASP A 57 15.66 2.01 -6.94
CA ASP A 57 15.50 2.76 -8.19
C ASP A 57 14.96 4.17 -7.92
N CYS A 58 14.01 4.31 -6.97
CA CYS A 58 13.46 5.62 -6.63
C CYS A 58 14.24 6.36 -5.52
N GLY A 59 15.09 5.67 -4.76
CA GLY A 59 15.84 6.26 -3.65
C GLY A 59 15.00 6.76 -2.48
N ALA A 60 13.67 6.52 -2.50
CA ALA A 60 12.75 7.08 -1.51
C ALA A 60 12.60 6.20 -0.27
N PHE A 61 12.76 4.88 -0.40
CA PHE A 61 12.58 3.95 0.69
C PHE A 61 13.53 2.74 0.64
N GLU A 62 13.68 2.11 1.79
CA GLU A 62 14.41 0.85 1.99
C GLU A 62 13.46 -0.20 2.55
N ILE A 63 13.47 -1.41 1.97
CA ILE A 63 12.66 -2.54 2.45
C ILE A 63 13.48 -3.41 3.41
N VAL A 64 12.91 -3.67 4.58
CA VAL A 64 13.41 -4.66 5.53
C VAL A 64 12.41 -5.82 5.57
N ALA A 65 12.66 -6.85 4.76
CA ALA A 65 11.82 -8.05 4.70
C ALA A 65 12.16 -8.99 5.86
N THR A 66 11.15 -9.45 6.60
CA THR A 66 11.34 -10.34 7.76
C THR A 66 10.07 -11.11 8.10
N GLU A 67 10.24 -12.21 8.83
CA GLU A 67 9.20 -12.96 9.52
C GLU A 67 9.39 -12.90 11.04
N ASP A 68 10.36 -12.11 11.52
CA ASP A 68 10.69 -12.04 12.95
C ASP A 68 9.70 -11.16 13.72
N LEU A 69 8.95 -11.78 14.63
CA LEU A 69 8.00 -11.11 15.50
C LEU A 69 8.68 -10.12 16.49
N ALA A 70 9.98 -10.24 16.74
CA ALA A 70 10.72 -9.33 17.62
C ALA A 70 10.74 -7.89 17.07
N GLU A 71 10.51 -7.70 15.76
CA GLU A 71 10.40 -6.37 15.16
C GLU A 71 9.18 -5.57 15.69
N PHE A 72 8.17 -6.25 16.20
CA PHE A 72 6.95 -5.61 16.75
C PHE A 72 7.10 -5.21 18.22
N SER A 73 8.25 -4.69 18.60
CA SER A 73 8.44 -3.93 19.84
C SER A 73 8.39 -2.42 19.56
N THR A 74 8.00 -1.62 20.55
CA THR A 74 7.93 -0.16 20.39
C THR A 74 9.28 0.40 19.89
N GLY A 75 10.40 -0.01 20.52
CA GLY A 75 11.72 0.49 20.13
C GLY A 75 12.17 0.06 18.73
N ASN A 76 11.78 -1.14 18.27
CA ASN A 76 12.12 -1.60 16.93
C ASN A 76 11.26 -0.89 15.87
N LEU A 77 9.95 -0.73 16.12
CA LEU A 77 9.03 -0.06 15.20
C LEU A 77 9.40 1.41 14.96
N GLU A 78 9.99 2.11 15.94
CA GLU A 78 10.44 3.51 15.78
C GLU A 78 11.39 3.71 14.60
N ARG A 79 12.12 2.66 14.18
CA ARG A 79 13.06 2.70 13.05
C ARG A 79 12.38 2.75 11.68
N TYR A 80 11.06 2.53 11.62
CA TYR A 80 10.32 2.40 10.37
C TYR A 80 9.37 3.56 10.16
N ALA A 81 9.19 3.96 8.91
CA ALA A 81 8.18 4.92 8.48
C ALA A 81 6.82 4.23 8.26
N ALA A 82 6.85 2.97 7.84
CA ALA A 82 5.66 2.18 7.58
C ALA A 82 5.92 0.68 7.87
N VAL A 83 4.82 -0.05 8.10
CA VAL A 83 4.77 -1.50 8.17
C VAL A 83 3.90 -2.00 7.02
N MET A 84 4.40 -2.99 6.29
CA MET A 84 3.73 -3.61 5.16
C MET A 84 3.53 -5.11 5.44
N PHE A 85 2.29 -5.59 5.40
CA PHE A 85 1.94 -6.98 5.62
C PHE A 85 1.63 -7.70 4.30
N TYR A 86 2.26 -8.85 4.10
CA TYR A 86 1.84 -9.88 3.17
C TYR A 86 1.80 -11.18 3.96
N THR A 87 0.73 -11.38 4.71
CA THR A 87 0.64 -12.36 5.79
C THR A 87 -0.63 -13.21 5.65
N THR A 88 -0.69 -14.34 6.35
CA THR A 88 -1.88 -15.19 6.43
C THR A 88 -2.07 -15.78 7.81
N GLY A 89 -3.32 -16.00 8.19
CA GLY A 89 -3.72 -16.76 9.35
C GLY A 89 -3.51 -16.06 10.70
N GLU A 90 -3.63 -16.81 11.77
CA GLU A 90 -3.49 -16.31 13.15
C GLU A 90 -2.01 -16.27 13.55
N ILE A 91 -1.35 -15.14 13.29
CA ILE A 91 0.05 -14.94 13.63
C ILE A 91 0.23 -14.90 15.16
N PRO A 92 1.23 -15.61 15.73
CA PRO A 92 1.39 -15.72 17.19
C PRO A 92 2.00 -14.46 17.83
N MET A 93 1.46 -13.28 17.49
CA MET A 93 1.83 -12.01 18.12
C MET A 93 1.24 -11.93 19.53
N SER A 94 2.07 -11.59 20.50
CA SER A 94 1.64 -11.27 21.85
C SER A 94 0.77 -10.00 21.89
N SER A 95 -0.01 -9.83 22.95
CA SER A 95 -0.79 -8.60 23.17
C SER A 95 0.07 -7.34 23.19
N VAL A 96 1.30 -7.44 23.68
CA VAL A 96 2.27 -6.32 23.69
C VAL A 96 2.66 -5.94 22.27
N GLN A 97 2.95 -6.91 21.40
CA GLN A 97 3.30 -6.68 20.00
C GLN A 97 2.12 -6.12 19.20
N LYS A 98 0.93 -6.67 19.41
CA LYS A 98 -0.32 -6.15 18.82
C LYS A 98 -0.56 -4.69 19.23
N THR A 99 -0.40 -4.37 20.51
CA THR A 99 -0.52 -2.99 21.01
C THR A 99 0.54 -2.08 20.41
N ALA A 100 1.79 -2.54 20.28
CA ALA A 100 2.88 -1.76 19.68
C ALA A 100 2.57 -1.41 18.21
N LEU A 101 2.05 -2.37 17.41
CA LEU A 101 1.62 -2.12 16.03
C LEU A 101 0.50 -1.08 15.96
N LEU A 102 -0.54 -1.20 16.79
CA LEU A 102 -1.65 -0.23 16.80
C LEU A 102 -1.16 1.17 17.20
N ASN A 103 -0.31 1.28 18.21
CA ASN A 103 0.25 2.56 18.64
C ASN A 103 1.14 3.18 17.56
N PHE A 104 1.93 2.37 16.86
CA PHE A 104 2.71 2.80 15.70
C PHE A 104 1.83 3.45 14.64
N VAL A 105 0.73 2.81 14.24
CA VAL A 105 -0.21 3.37 13.26
C VAL A 105 -0.94 4.60 13.80
N ARG A 106 -1.40 4.58 15.05
CA ARG A 106 -2.07 5.71 15.70
C ARG A 106 -1.16 6.93 15.86
N SER A 107 0.15 6.73 15.93
CA SER A 107 1.14 7.82 15.93
C SER A 107 1.32 8.50 14.56
N GLY A 108 0.61 8.03 13.52
CA GLY A 108 0.66 8.60 12.17
C GLY A 108 1.61 7.89 11.21
N ARG A 109 2.20 6.76 11.63
CA ARG A 109 3.02 5.92 10.74
C ARG A 109 2.17 5.12 9.78
N GLY A 110 2.77 4.71 8.64
CA GLY A 110 2.07 3.98 7.59
C GLY A 110 1.79 2.52 7.95
N PHE A 111 0.62 2.02 7.51
CA PHE A 111 0.32 0.60 7.44
C PHE A 111 -0.18 0.26 6.04
N LEU A 112 0.30 -0.85 5.48
CA LEU A 112 -0.07 -1.35 4.17
C LEU A 112 -0.33 -2.85 4.25
N GLY A 113 -1.53 -3.29 3.88
CA GLY A 113 -1.84 -4.71 3.66
C GLY A 113 -1.71 -5.05 2.18
N ILE A 114 -1.10 -6.19 1.86
CA ILE A 114 -0.98 -6.69 0.50
C ILE A 114 -1.65 -8.04 0.43
N HIS A 115 -2.50 -8.24 -0.58
CA HIS A 115 -3.13 -9.52 -0.91
C HIS A 115 -3.71 -10.20 0.32
N SER A 116 -3.19 -11.29 0.77
CA SER A 116 -3.66 -12.07 1.89
C SER A 116 -3.50 -11.42 3.28
N ALA A 117 -3.08 -10.14 3.36
CA ALA A 117 -3.16 -9.43 4.62
C ALA A 117 -4.60 -9.38 5.18
N ALA A 118 -5.61 -9.40 4.31
CA ALA A 118 -7.01 -9.54 4.71
C ALA A 118 -7.36 -10.95 5.26
N ASP A 119 -6.56 -11.97 4.95
CA ASP A 119 -6.64 -13.35 5.47
C ASP A 119 -5.81 -13.52 6.76
N THR A 120 -5.82 -12.50 7.63
CA THR A 120 -4.96 -12.48 8.83
C THR A 120 -5.77 -12.00 10.04
N PHE A 121 -5.51 -12.59 11.22
CA PHE A 121 -6.04 -12.13 12.51
C PHE A 121 -7.58 -12.03 12.61
N TYR A 122 -8.29 -13.02 12.16
CA TYR A 122 -9.77 -13.08 12.26
C TYR A 122 -10.32 -12.95 13.68
N THR A 123 -9.50 -13.21 14.70
CA THR A 123 -9.88 -13.12 16.12
C THR A 123 -9.43 -11.80 16.78
N TRP A 124 -8.92 -10.84 16.02
CA TRP A 124 -8.45 -9.55 16.55
C TRP A 124 -9.22 -8.37 15.97
N PRO A 125 -10.28 -7.87 16.66
CA PRO A 125 -11.15 -6.81 16.15
C PRO A 125 -10.42 -5.50 15.78
N ASP A 126 -9.40 -5.08 16.55
CA ASP A 126 -8.62 -3.89 16.18
C ASP A 126 -7.86 -4.05 14.85
N TYR A 127 -7.56 -5.28 14.44
CA TYR A 127 -6.97 -5.55 13.13
C TYR A 127 -8.01 -5.41 12.01
N LEU A 128 -9.26 -5.81 12.24
CA LEU A 128 -10.35 -5.56 11.32
C LEU A 128 -10.52 -4.06 11.07
N ASP A 129 -10.48 -3.25 12.13
CA ASP A 129 -10.53 -1.79 12.01
C ASP A 129 -9.32 -1.22 11.25
N LEU A 130 -8.17 -1.90 11.31
CA LEU A 130 -6.96 -1.50 10.61
C LEU A 130 -6.98 -1.87 9.13
N ILE A 131 -7.37 -3.12 8.81
CA ILE A 131 -7.36 -3.67 7.45
C ILE A 131 -8.65 -3.37 6.67
N GLY A 132 -9.77 -3.18 7.36
CA GLY A 132 -11.05 -2.73 6.79
C GLY A 132 -11.97 -3.83 6.26
N GLY A 133 -11.60 -5.09 6.36
CA GLY A 133 -12.40 -6.24 5.98
C GLY A 133 -11.59 -7.53 5.98
N TYR A 134 -12.26 -8.67 6.10
CA TYR A 134 -11.62 -9.98 6.09
C TYR A 134 -11.86 -10.73 4.77
N PHE A 135 -10.85 -11.46 4.34
CA PHE A 135 -10.96 -12.40 3.25
C PHE A 135 -11.99 -13.48 3.54
N ASP A 136 -12.89 -13.74 2.58
CA ASP A 136 -13.98 -14.73 2.69
C ASP A 136 -14.05 -15.64 1.45
N GLY A 137 -12.91 -15.85 0.80
CA GLY A 137 -12.77 -16.70 -0.37
C GLY A 137 -12.52 -15.96 -1.67
N HIS A 138 -12.07 -16.70 -2.68
CA HIS A 138 -11.82 -16.22 -4.06
C HIS A 138 -12.34 -17.23 -5.08
N PRO A 139 -13.67 -17.34 -5.27
CA PRO A 139 -14.24 -18.34 -6.17
C PRO A 139 -13.93 -18.11 -7.65
N TRP A 140 -13.42 -16.92 -8.01
CA TRP A 140 -13.10 -16.54 -9.38
C TRP A 140 -11.61 -16.27 -9.55
N HIS A 141 -11.08 -16.71 -10.68
CA HIS A 141 -9.77 -16.32 -11.19
C HIS A 141 -9.94 -16.08 -12.70
N GLN A 142 -9.94 -14.82 -13.11
CA GLN A 142 -10.22 -14.44 -14.50
C GLN A 142 -9.77 -13.01 -14.79
N ALA A 143 -9.79 -12.66 -16.07
CA ALA A 143 -9.63 -11.28 -16.50
C ALA A 143 -10.82 -10.44 -16.05
N VAL A 144 -10.54 -9.29 -15.44
CA VAL A 144 -11.51 -8.33 -14.95
C VAL A 144 -11.09 -6.90 -15.25
N THR A 145 -12.07 -6.00 -15.19
CA THR A 145 -11.84 -4.55 -15.29
C THR A 145 -11.93 -3.92 -13.91
N ILE A 146 -10.95 -3.08 -13.61
CA ILE A 146 -10.90 -2.25 -12.41
C ILE A 146 -11.11 -0.80 -12.82
N GLU A 147 -12.01 -0.10 -12.16
CA GLU A 147 -12.24 1.32 -12.37
C GLU A 147 -11.33 2.17 -11.50
N VAL A 148 -10.85 3.30 -12.02
CA VAL A 148 -10.15 4.32 -11.23
C VAL A 148 -11.15 5.43 -10.90
N VAL A 149 -11.71 5.41 -9.69
CA VAL A 149 -12.81 6.32 -9.32
C VAL A 149 -12.35 7.69 -8.82
N ASP A 150 -11.07 7.85 -8.52
CA ASP A 150 -10.45 9.14 -8.15
C ASP A 150 -9.13 9.33 -8.92
N PRO A 151 -9.19 9.60 -10.25
CA PRO A 151 -7.99 9.69 -11.08
C PRO A 151 -7.08 10.88 -10.73
N GLY A 152 -7.55 11.83 -9.93
CA GLY A 152 -6.73 12.92 -9.38
C GLY A 152 -5.93 12.52 -8.14
N ASN A 153 -6.20 11.39 -7.55
CA ASN A 153 -5.47 10.90 -6.39
C ASN A 153 -4.06 10.41 -6.79
N PRO A 154 -2.99 10.93 -6.19
CA PRO A 154 -1.62 10.58 -6.58
C PRO A 154 -1.29 9.08 -6.47
N LEU A 155 -2.06 8.32 -5.67
CA LEU A 155 -1.87 6.88 -5.52
C LEU A 155 -2.33 6.07 -6.74
N VAL A 156 -3.20 6.62 -7.58
CA VAL A 156 -3.79 5.91 -8.73
C VAL A 156 -3.73 6.73 -10.03
N ALA A 157 -3.28 7.98 -9.98
CA ALA A 157 -3.25 8.90 -11.13
C ALA A 157 -2.46 8.35 -12.33
N PHE A 158 -1.48 7.48 -12.09
CA PHE A 158 -0.66 6.86 -13.13
C PHE A 158 -1.33 5.70 -13.87
N LEU A 159 -2.49 5.19 -13.39
CA LEU A 159 -3.19 4.03 -13.95
C LEU A 159 -4.15 4.39 -15.09
N GLY A 160 -4.43 5.68 -15.33
CA GLY A 160 -5.50 6.10 -16.25
C GLY A 160 -6.88 5.89 -15.62
N ASN A 161 -7.90 5.63 -16.44
CA ASN A 161 -9.29 5.51 -15.96
C ASN A 161 -9.72 4.06 -15.69
N LEU A 162 -9.12 3.11 -16.37
CA LEU A 162 -9.45 1.69 -16.30
C LEU A 162 -8.16 0.86 -16.30
N LEU A 163 -8.15 -0.21 -15.53
CA LEU A 163 -7.10 -1.19 -15.50
C LEU A 163 -7.70 -2.57 -15.79
N GLN A 164 -7.12 -3.32 -16.72
CA GLN A 164 -7.48 -4.73 -16.94
C GLN A 164 -6.42 -5.62 -16.32
N ILE A 165 -6.85 -6.57 -15.50
CA ILE A 165 -5.99 -7.56 -14.86
C ILE A 165 -6.62 -8.94 -14.96
N GLU A 166 -5.80 -9.98 -14.89
CA GLU A 166 -6.24 -11.36 -14.69
C GLU A 166 -5.78 -11.78 -13.31
N ASP A 167 -6.73 -12.09 -12.42
CA ASP A 167 -6.40 -12.36 -11.03
C ASP A 167 -7.48 -13.10 -10.26
N GLU A 168 -7.16 -13.49 -9.03
CA GLU A 168 -8.12 -13.94 -8.02
C GLU A 168 -9.02 -12.79 -7.59
N ILE A 169 -10.33 -13.06 -7.55
CA ILE A 169 -11.31 -12.05 -7.13
C ILE A 169 -11.76 -12.39 -5.72
N TYR A 170 -11.27 -11.61 -4.76
CA TYR A 170 -11.59 -11.80 -3.36
C TYR A 170 -13.02 -11.40 -3.02
N GLN A 171 -13.68 -12.25 -2.25
CA GLN A 171 -14.83 -11.87 -1.46
C GLN A 171 -14.32 -11.36 -0.11
N ILE A 172 -14.84 -10.21 0.33
CA ILE A 172 -14.46 -9.59 1.60
C ILE A 172 -15.69 -9.53 2.50
N SER A 173 -15.59 -10.12 3.69
CA SER A 173 -16.58 -9.97 4.75
C SER A 173 -16.26 -8.77 5.65
N ASP A 174 -17.27 -8.29 6.36
CA ASP A 174 -17.16 -7.21 7.35
C ASP A 174 -16.48 -5.92 6.81
N PHE A 175 -16.63 -5.67 5.50
CA PHE A 175 -16.00 -4.50 4.87
C PHE A 175 -16.53 -3.18 5.43
N ASP A 176 -15.62 -2.33 5.92
CA ASP A 176 -15.96 -1.00 6.43
C ASP A 176 -16.10 0.04 5.31
N TYR A 177 -17.30 0.14 4.74
CA TYR A 177 -17.62 1.15 3.71
C TYR A 177 -17.54 2.60 4.19
N ARG A 178 -17.64 2.84 5.49
CA ARG A 178 -17.63 4.20 6.05
C ARG A 178 -16.23 4.67 6.38
N GLY A 179 -15.38 3.76 6.80
CA GLY A 179 -13.99 4.02 7.15
C GLY A 179 -13.02 3.88 5.99
N SER A 180 -13.48 3.41 4.82
CA SER A 180 -12.62 3.11 3.67
C SER A 180 -12.86 4.06 2.50
N HIS A 181 -11.78 4.53 1.87
CA HIS A 181 -11.83 5.24 0.59
C HIS A 181 -11.45 4.27 -0.54
N VAL A 182 -12.44 3.78 -1.28
CA VAL A 182 -12.22 2.89 -2.41
C VAL A 182 -11.72 3.70 -3.60
N LEU A 183 -10.52 3.42 -4.07
CA LEU A 183 -9.91 4.08 -5.25
C LEU A 183 -10.04 3.23 -6.51
N LEU A 184 -10.07 1.91 -6.36
CA LEU A 184 -10.00 0.92 -7.44
C LEU A 184 -11.07 -0.16 -7.26
N PRO A 185 -12.36 0.13 -7.44
CA PRO A 185 -13.40 -0.88 -7.38
C PRO A 185 -13.37 -1.79 -8.61
N LEU A 186 -13.77 -3.03 -8.42
CA LEU A 186 -14.06 -3.97 -9.50
C LEU A 186 -15.26 -3.47 -10.30
N ASP A 187 -15.15 -3.40 -11.63
CA ASP A 187 -16.31 -3.33 -12.51
C ASP A 187 -17.06 -4.67 -12.47
N GLN A 188 -18.18 -4.69 -11.74
CA GLN A 188 -18.97 -5.90 -11.53
C GLN A 188 -19.54 -6.47 -12.83
N SER A 189 -19.66 -5.67 -13.89
CA SER A 189 -20.11 -6.15 -15.20
C SER A 189 -19.05 -7.00 -15.91
N SER A 190 -17.79 -6.92 -15.47
CA SER A 190 -16.67 -7.68 -16.03
C SER A 190 -16.57 -9.11 -15.49
N VAL A 191 -17.38 -9.48 -14.48
CA VAL A 191 -17.38 -10.82 -13.87
C VAL A 191 -18.80 -11.32 -13.62
N ASP A 192 -19.06 -12.59 -13.92
CA ASP A 192 -20.32 -13.24 -13.54
C ASP A 192 -20.30 -13.64 -12.07
N LEU A 193 -20.77 -12.76 -11.20
CA LEU A 193 -20.86 -12.96 -9.77
C LEU A 193 -21.92 -14.00 -9.35
N THR A 194 -22.78 -14.46 -10.29
CA THR A 194 -23.77 -15.50 -10.02
C THR A 194 -23.19 -16.90 -10.17
N SER A 195 -22.16 -17.07 -11.00
CA SER A 195 -21.41 -18.31 -11.13
C SER A 195 -20.35 -18.42 -10.04
N ARG A 196 -20.24 -19.60 -9.42
CA ARG A 196 -19.23 -19.87 -8.37
C ARG A 196 -18.43 -21.12 -8.74
N PRO A 197 -17.46 -20.99 -9.65
CA PRO A 197 -16.81 -22.16 -10.24
C PRO A 197 -15.99 -23.00 -9.27
N ASN A 198 -15.49 -22.44 -8.16
CA ASN A 198 -14.58 -23.12 -7.24
C ASN A 198 -15.21 -23.55 -5.90
N GLY A 199 -16.57 -23.64 -5.83
CA GLY A 199 -17.26 -24.10 -4.64
C GLY A 199 -17.36 -23.02 -3.55
N VAL A 200 -18.27 -23.25 -2.63
CA VAL A 200 -18.78 -22.24 -1.74
C VAL A 200 -18.01 -22.21 -0.43
N MET A 201 -17.51 -21.08 -0.05
CA MET A 201 -17.59 -20.64 1.33
C MET A 201 -18.84 -19.77 1.50
N ASN A 202 -19.56 -19.94 2.61
CA ASN A 202 -20.81 -19.24 2.90
C ASN A 202 -20.56 -17.75 3.09
N SER A 203 -20.74 -16.96 2.06
CA SER A 203 -20.62 -15.54 2.20
C SER A 203 -21.77 -14.78 1.55
N ARG A 204 -22.23 -13.79 2.24
CA ARG A 204 -23.06 -12.74 1.66
C ARG A 204 -22.17 -11.92 0.74
N LEU A 205 -22.40 -12.04 -0.56
CA LEU A 205 -21.78 -11.18 -1.54
C LEU A 205 -22.07 -9.73 -1.16
N THR A 206 -21.10 -9.04 -0.61
CA THR A 206 -21.20 -7.62 -0.35
C THR A 206 -20.20 -6.91 -1.22
N VAL A 207 -20.47 -6.86 -2.52
CA VAL A 207 -19.84 -5.87 -3.38
C VAL A 207 -20.68 -4.61 -3.22
N SER A 208 -20.24 -3.67 -2.44
CA SER A 208 -20.96 -2.42 -2.19
C SER A 208 -20.19 -1.21 -2.68
N LEU A 209 -20.86 -0.45 -3.50
CA LEU A 209 -20.53 0.93 -3.86
C LEU A 209 -20.88 1.85 -2.69
N GLY A 210 -19.90 2.38 -1.98
CA GLY A 210 -20.14 3.29 -0.86
C GLY A 210 -19.00 4.26 -0.57
N ARG A 211 -19.34 5.50 -0.42
CA ARG A 211 -18.65 6.78 -0.30
C ARG A 211 -17.37 6.89 0.56
N PRO A 212 -16.60 7.98 0.42
CA PRO A 212 -15.15 8.01 0.55
C PRO A 212 -14.63 8.22 1.98
N MET A 213 -13.60 7.46 2.37
CA MET A 213 -12.55 7.91 3.29
C MET A 213 -11.23 7.15 3.10
N THR A 214 -10.16 7.93 3.03
CA THR A 214 -8.72 7.59 3.03
C THR A 214 -8.27 6.19 2.57
N GLY A 215 -7.90 6.13 1.33
CA GLY A 215 -6.83 5.35 0.72
C GLY A 215 -6.90 3.83 0.69
N ILE A 216 -7.59 3.28 -0.31
CA ILE A 216 -7.40 1.89 -0.70
C ILE A 216 -6.68 1.87 -2.04
N VAL A 217 -5.58 1.15 -2.13
CA VAL A 217 -4.85 0.90 -3.38
C VAL A 217 -4.95 -0.57 -3.71
N ALA A 218 -5.47 -0.91 -4.90
CA ALA A 218 -5.38 -2.26 -5.42
C ALA A 218 -3.94 -2.56 -5.85
N ASN A 219 -3.50 -3.78 -5.60
CA ASN A 219 -2.20 -4.27 -6.03
C ASN A 219 -2.29 -4.75 -7.49
N PRO A 220 -1.38 -4.36 -8.39
CA PRO A 220 -1.37 -4.84 -9.79
C PRO A 220 -0.92 -6.30 -9.97
N ILE A 221 -0.70 -7.07 -8.91
CA ILE A 221 -0.18 -8.44 -8.95
C ILE A 221 -1.02 -9.41 -8.09
N GLY A 222 -2.30 -9.18 -7.92
CA GLY A 222 -3.14 -10.16 -7.27
C GLY A 222 -4.21 -9.63 -6.34
N GLY A 223 -5.45 -9.67 -6.79
CA GLY A 223 -6.62 -9.45 -5.96
C GLY A 223 -6.95 -8.00 -5.64
N LEU A 224 -8.25 -7.74 -5.61
CA LEU A 224 -8.81 -6.47 -5.18
C LEU A 224 -8.54 -6.34 -3.68
N GLU A 225 -7.58 -5.51 -3.30
CA GLU A 225 -7.14 -5.41 -1.92
C GLU A 225 -7.47 -4.07 -1.29
N VAL A 226 -7.91 -4.19 -0.03
CA VAL A 226 -8.07 -3.07 0.87
C VAL A 226 -6.70 -2.66 1.37
N VAL A 227 -6.19 -1.53 0.88
CA VAL A 227 -4.93 -0.97 1.34
C VAL A 227 -5.20 0.38 1.99
N ARG A 228 -5.04 0.45 3.29
CA ARG A 228 -5.13 1.72 4.01
C ARG A 228 -3.77 2.39 4.06
N LEU A 229 -3.54 3.37 3.17
CA LEU A 229 -2.34 4.18 3.20
C LEU A 229 -2.55 5.43 4.04
N LYS A 230 -1.77 5.55 5.11
CA LYS A 230 -1.57 6.80 5.82
C LYS A 230 -0.11 7.20 5.62
N PHE A 231 0.19 7.91 4.53
CA PHE A 231 1.50 8.53 4.34
C PHE A 231 1.44 10.03 4.63
N ALA A 232 2.36 10.49 5.47
CA ALA A 232 2.75 11.90 5.46
C ALA A 232 3.74 12.08 4.29
N ASN A 233 3.24 12.61 3.15
CA ASN A 233 4.00 13.15 2.02
C ASN A 233 5.33 12.47 1.67
N ALA A 234 5.31 11.40 0.89
CA ALA A 234 6.45 10.98 0.09
C ALA A 234 5.95 10.52 -1.29
N ALA A 235 5.83 11.44 -2.22
CA ALA A 235 5.65 11.11 -3.62
C ALA A 235 7.00 10.69 -4.20
N CYS A 236 7.08 9.48 -4.73
CA CYS A 236 8.09 9.13 -5.72
C CYS A 236 7.70 9.90 -6.99
N GLY A 237 8.25 11.11 -7.17
CA GLY A 237 7.99 11.94 -8.34
C GLY A 237 8.59 11.25 -9.55
N SER A 238 7.72 10.80 -10.49
CA SER A 238 8.14 10.54 -11.85
C SER A 238 8.67 11.84 -12.44
N ASN A 239 9.97 11.90 -12.73
CA ASN A 239 10.53 12.91 -13.60
C ASN A 239 10.06 12.55 -15.01
N PRO A 240 9.31 13.40 -15.74
CA PRO A 240 9.11 13.21 -17.17
C PRO A 240 10.33 13.83 -17.87
N GLU A 241 11.07 13.05 -18.62
CA GLU A 241 11.80 13.54 -19.79
C GLU A 241 10.88 13.55 -21.00
#